data_0d019ed62c696b3647641da5e5550bbe
#
_entry.id   0d019ed62c696b3647641da5e5550bbe
#
_cell.length_a   1.000
_cell.length_b   1.000
_cell.length_c   1.000
_cell.angle_alpha   90.00
_cell.angle_beta   90.00
_cell.angle_gamma   90.00
#
_symmetry.space_group_name_H-M   'P 1'
#
loop_
_entity.id
_entity.type
_entity.pdbx_description
1 polymer ?
#
loop_
_entity_poly.entity_id
_entity_poly.type
_entity_poly.pdbx_seq_one_letter_code
_entity_poly.pdbx_strand_id
1 'polypeptide(L)'
;MWYINKSRACSLETLDALGRINEIYKRIEMQAELDDGNLRIAAFSSFISEREKKKTAHKFCPKPLSFIHFSNISSHHKHSNELISELIDELNNIKTIWEPNNKATHKGFQTSPD
;
A
#
# COMPACT_ATOMS: atom_id res chain seq x y z
N MET A 1 -14.79 0.70 -16.05
CA MET A 1 -14.70 1.15 -14.64
C MET A 1 -13.28 1.39 -14.16
N TRP A 2 -12.33 0.46 -14.32
CA TRP A 2 -10.93 0.60 -13.89
C TRP A 2 -10.17 1.79 -14.48
N TYR A 3 -10.34 2.07 -15.78
CA TYR A 3 -9.68 3.21 -16.46
C TYR A 3 -10.16 4.58 -15.95
N ILE A 4 -11.43 4.71 -15.62
CA ILE A 4 -12.00 5.96 -15.09
C ILE A 4 -11.40 6.25 -13.71
N ASN A 5 -11.34 5.25 -12.85
CA ASN A 5 -10.75 5.38 -11.50
C ASN A 5 -9.27 5.76 -11.57
N LYS A 6 -8.50 5.17 -12.48
CA LYS A 6 -7.10 5.53 -12.72
C LYS A 6 -6.94 6.98 -13.19
N SER A 7 -7.73 7.41 -14.19
CA SER A 7 -7.69 8.76 -14.73
C SER A 7 -8.00 9.82 -13.66
N ARG A 8 -8.98 9.54 -12.78
CA ARG A 8 -9.35 10.43 -11.67
C ARG A 8 -8.24 10.56 -10.64
N ALA A 9 -7.59 9.46 -10.27
CA ALA A 9 -6.44 9.48 -9.37
C ALA A 9 -5.25 10.26 -9.99
N CYS A 10 -4.90 10.01 -11.24
CA CYS A 10 -3.82 10.72 -11.95
C CYS A 10 -4.07 12.23 -12.01
N SER A 11 -5.33 12.67 -12.11
CA SER A 11 -5.64 14.10 -12.10
C SER A 11 -5.34 14.77 -10.75
N LEU A 12 -5.49 14.05 -9.63
CA LEU A 12 -5.11 14.55 -8.30
C LEU A 12 -3.59 14.58 -8.14
N GLU A 13 -2.89 13.57 -8.63
CA GLU A 13 -1.41 13.53 -8.66
C GLU A 13 -0.85 14.72 -9.48
N THR A 14 -1.50 15.09 -10.58
CA THR A 14 -1.15 16.27 -11.38
C THR A 14 -1.36 17.57 -10.60
N LEU A 15 -2.47 17.70 -9.88
CA LEU A 15 -2.72 18.87 -9.02
C LEU A 15 -1.67 18.98 -7.91
N ASP A 16 -1.22 17.86 -7.36
CA ASP A 16 -0.16 17.84 -6.36
C ASP A 16 1.18 18.31 -6.93
N ALA A 17 1.57 17.81 -8.09
CA ALA A 17 2.77 18.25 -8.79
C ALA A 17 2.77 19.75 -9.12
N LEU A 18 1.58 20.35 -9.27
CA LEU A 18 1.39 21.79 -9.48
C LEU A 18 1.27 22.59 -8.18
N GLY A 19 1.36 21.95 -7.01
CA GLY A 19 1.21 22.59 -5.70
C GLY A 19 -0.22 23.06 -5.37
N ARG A 20 -1.24 22.58 -6.10
CA ARG A 20 -2.64 23.04 -5.98
C ARG A 20 -3.42 22.26 -4.92
N ILE A 21 -2.90 22.24 -3.69
CA ILE A 21 -3.39 21.40 -2.57
C ILE A 21 -4.86 21.67 -2.23
N ASN A 22 -5.29 22.92 -2.17
CA ASN A 22 -6.68 23.23 -1.85
C ASN A 22 -7.68 22.70 -2.88
N GLU A 23 -7.26 22.60 -4.13
CA GLU A 23 -8.08 22.02 -5.20
C GLU A 23 -8.18 20.50 -5.11
N ILE A 24 -7.13 19.83 -4.60
CA ILE A 24 -7.16 18.40 -4.31
C ILE A 24 -8.26 18.12 -3.28
N TYR A 25 -8.26 18.82 -2.15
CA TYR A 25 -9.27 18.66 -1.09
C TYR A 25 -10.67 18.90 -1.63
N LYS A 26 -10.89 20.04 -2.28
CA LYS A 26 -12.19 20.41 -2.89
C LYS A 26 -12.68 19.33 -3.86
N ARG A 27 -11.79 18.80 -4.70
CA ARG A 27 -12.13 17.78 -5.70
C ARG A 27 -12.50 16.45 -5.06
N ILE A 28 -11.77 16.02 -4.04
CA ILE A 28 -12.08 14.78 -3.30
C ILE A 28 -13.44 14.91 -2.60
N GLU A 29 -13.72 16.04 -1.95
CA GLU A 29 -15.00 16.29 -1.30
C GLU A 29 -16.17 16.31 -2.28
N MET A 30 -16.04 16.99 -3.42
CA MET A 30 -17.08 17.10 -4.44
C MET A 30 -17.39 15.76 -5.12
N GLN A 31 -16.45 14.83 -5.16
CA GLN A 31 -16.58 13.56 -5.86
C GLN A 31 -16.59 12.36 -4.89
N ALA A 32 -16.81 12.60 -3.61
CA ALA A 32 -16.71 11.58 -2.57
C ALA A 32 -17.56 10.35 -2.82
N GLU A 33 -18.79 10.51 -3.32
CA GLU A 33 -19.70 9.39 -3.63
C GLU A 33 -19.21 8.57 -4.83
N LEU A 34 -18.67 9.24 -5.86
CA LEU A 34 -18.14 8.56 -7.05
C LEU A 34 -16.83 7.83 -6.76
N ASP A 35 -16.07 8.27 -5.76
CA ASP A 35 -14.76 7.77 -5.41
C ASP A 35 -14.75 6.88 -4.16
N ASP A 36 -15.90 6.57 -3.59
CA ASP A 36 -16.01 5.82 -2.33
C ASP A 36 -15.23 4.49 -2.36
N GLY A 37 -15.29 3.75 -3.47
CA GLY A 37 -14.53 2.52 -3.70
C GLY A 37 -13.17 2.71 -4.39
N ASN A 38 -12.70 3.94 -4.59
CA ASN A 38 -11.45 4.21 -5.29
C ASN A 38 -10.26 4.22 -4.31
N LEU A 39 -9.67 3.06 -4.07
CA LEU A 39 -8.55 2.88 -3.14
C LEU A 39 -7.34 3.77 -3.47
N ARG A 40 -7.13 4.10 -4.74
CA ARG A 40 -6.02 4.96 -5.15
C ARG A 40 -6.23 6.41 -4.70
N ILE A 41 -7.45 6.92 -4.81
CA ILE A 41 -7.81 8.25 -4.27
C ILE A 41 -7.79 8.24 -2.76
N ALA A 42 -8.27 7.18 -2.11
CA ALA A 42 -8.21 7.02 -0.67
C ALA A 42 -6.77 7.08 -0.14
N ALA A 43 -5.86 6.30 -0.74
CA ALA A 43 -4.44 6.28 -0.37
C ALA A 43 -3.78 7.64 -0.61
N PHE A 44 -4.05 8.27 -1.75
CA PHE A 44 -3.51 9.58 -2.07
C PHE A 44 -4.03 10.67 -1.13
N SER A 45 -5.32 10.65 -0.80
CA SER A 45 -5.92 11.56 0.17
C SER A 45 -5.28 11.44 1.56
N SER A 46 -5.02 10.22 2.01
CA SER A 46 -4.34 9.96 3.27
C SER A 46 -2.91 10.48 3.26
N PHE A 47 -2.17 10.23 2.17
CA PHE A 47 -0.80 10.74 2.00
C PHE A 47 -0.75 12.28 2.07
N ILE A 48 -1.62 12.97 1.32
CA ILE A 48 -1.68 14.44 1.34
C ILE A 48 -2.06 14.96 2.72
N SER A 49 -3.02 14.33 3.39
CA SER A 49 -3.46 14.77 4.72
C SER A 49 -2.35 14.65 5.77
N GLU A 50 -1.54 13.59 5.73
CA GLU A 50 -0.39 13.41 6.61
C GLU A 50 0.70 14.44 6.32
N ARG A 51 1.01 14.70 5.04
CA ARG A 51 2.00 15.70 4.64
C ARG A 51 1.59 17.11 5.06
N GLU A 52 0.35 17.49 4.81
CA GLU A 52 -0.18 18.83 5.10
C GLU A 52 -0.66 19.02 6.55
N LYS A 53 -0.61 17.95 7.37
CA LYS A 53 -1.14 17.95 8.75
C LYS A 53 -2.61 18.40 8.84
N LYS A 54 -3.40 17.99 7.85
CA LYS A 54 -4.84 18.27 7.75
C LYS A 54 -5.64 16.98 7.86
N LYS A 55 -6.93 17.10 8.19
CA LYS A 55 -7.84 15.98 8.17
C LYS A 55 -8.03 15.48 6.73
N THR A 56 -8.05 14.16 6.54
CA THR A 56 -8.31 13.58 5.22
C THR A 56 -9.72 13.93 4.72
N ALA A 57 -9.83 14.22 3.43
CA ALA A 57 -11.10 14.45 2.78
C ALA A 57 -11.83 13.15 2.38
N HIS A 58 -11.11 12.03 2.28
CA HIS A 58 -11.69 10.73 1.94
C HIS A 58 -12.09 9.95 3.20
N LYS A 59 -13.26 9.31 3.17
CA LYS A 59 -13.82 8.60 4.33
C LYS A 59 -13.16 7.25 4.59
N PHE A 60 -12.62 6.61 3.55
CA PHE A 60 -11.97 5.32 3.67
C PHE A 60 -10.60 5.47 4.36
N CYS A 61 -10.39 4.70 5.41
CA CYS A 61 -9.13 4.57 6.13
C CYS A 61 -8.48 5.95 6.49
N PRO A 62 -9.15 6.79 7.29
CA PRO A 62 -8.68 8.15 7.60
C PRO A 62 -7.37 8.20 8.41
N LYS A 63 -6.97 7.07 9.01
CA LYS A 63 -5.74 6.92 9.78
C LYS A 63 -5.01 5.62 9.38
N PRO A 64 -4.41 5.56 8.17
CA PRO A 64 -3.80 4.33 7.67
C PRO A 64 -2.66 3.82 8.56
N LEU A 65 -1.90 4.71 9.19
CA LEU A 65 -0.80 4.33 10.08
C LEU A 65 -1.27 3.61 11.36
N SER A 66 -2.54 3.77 11.76
CA SER A 66 -3.08 3.04 12.92
C SER A 66 -3.21 1.53 12.70
N PHE A 67 -3.13 1.08 11.44
CA PHE A 67 -3.13 -0.35 11.09
C PHE A 67 -1.72 -0.95 11.01
N ILE A 68 -0.68 -0.12 11.15
CA ILE A 68 0.69 -0.61 11.18
C ILE A 68 1.01 -1.02 12.61
N HIS A 69 1.36 -2.29 12.79
CA HIS A 69 1.80 -2.85 14.06
C HIS A 69 3.25 -3.30 13.95
N PHE A 70 4.11 -2.78 14.81
CA PHE A 70 5.50 -3.20 14.93
C PHE A 70 5.63 -4.17 16.10
N SER A 71 6.09 -5.35 15.79
CA SER A 71 6.32 -6.40 16.79
C SER A 71 7.51 -7.26 16.39
N ASN A 72 8.03 -8.06 17.31
CA ASN A 72 9.03 -9.07 17.03
C ASN A 72 8.53 -10.44 17.46
N ILE A 73 9.10 -11.49 16.88
CA ILE A 73 8.69 -12.87 17.17
C ILE A 73 8.92 -13.22 18.64
N SER A 74 9.99 -12.70 19.26
CA SER A 74 10.34 -13.01 20.66
C SER A 74 9.31 -12.47 21.68
N SER A 75 8.52 -11.46 21.31
CA SER A 75 7.43 -10.97 22.17
C SER A 75 6.18 -11.87 22.14
N HIS A 76 6.08 -12.79 21.18
CA HIS A 76 4.94 -13.66 20.98
C HIS A 76 5.26 -15.16 21.13
N HIS A 77 6.54 -15.54 21.00
CA HIS A 77 6.95 -16.94 21.02
C HIS A 77 8.19 -17.15 21.87
N LYS A 78 8.11 -18.05 22.89
CA LYS A 78 9.20 -18.31 23.83
C LYS A 78 10.46 -18.88 23.17
N HIS A 79 10.30 -19.69 22.13
CA HIS A 79 11.37 -20.33 21.36
C HIS A 79 11.56 -19.64 19.99
N SER A 80 11.61 -18.31 20.00
CA SER A 80 11.66 -17.51 18.77
C SER A 80 12.87 -17.79 17.90
N ASN A 81 14.03 -18.05 18.50
CA ASN A 81 15.26 -18.34 17.74
C ASN A 81 15.20 -19.72 17.05
N GLU A 82 14.64 -20.72 17.72
CA GLU A 82 14.40 -22.05 17.13
C GLU A 82 13.43 -21.94 15.97
N LEU A 83 12.30 -21.25 16.17
CA LEU A 83 11.31 -21.01 15.11
C LEU A 83 11.92 -20.27 13.90
N ILE A 84 12.75 -19.24 14.14
CA ILE A 84 13.42 -18.51 13.07
C ILE A 84 14.38 -19.43 12.30
N SER A 85 15.14 -20.27 13.02
CA SER A 85 16.05 -21.23 12.38
C SER A 85 15.28 -22.23 11.50
N GLU A 86 14.21 -22.82 12.01
CA GLU A 86 13.36 -23.75 11.26
C GLU A 86 12.76 -23.08 10.01
N LEU A 87 12.27 -21.85 10.13
CA LEU A 87 11.74 -21.10 8.99
C LEU A 87 12.80 -20.81 7.92
N ILE A 88 14.03 -20.45 8.35
CA ILE A 88 15.14 -20.21 7.41
C ILE A 88 15.52 -21.52 6.71
N ASP A 89 15.60 -22.63 7.42
CA ASP A 89 15.93 -23.92 6.85
C ASP A 89 14.85 -24.38 5.84
N GLU A 90 13.57 -24.19 6.19
CA GLU A 90 12.47 -24.50 5.29
C GLU A 90 12.51 -23.63 4.03
N LEU A 91 12.71 -22.31 4.16
CA LEU A 91 12.83 -21.40 3.03
C LEU A 91 14.00 -21.75 2.11
N ASN A 92 15.14 -22.17 2.68
CA ASN A 92 16.30 -22.61 1.89
C ASN A 92 16.06 -23.92 1.11
N ASN A 93 15.13 -24.75 1.57
CA ASN A 93 14.75 -26.01 0.92
C ASN A 93 13.64 -25.84 -0.12
N ILE A 94 12.94 -24.70 -0.16
CA ILE A 94 11.90 -24.45 -1.17
C ILE A 94 12.56 -24.22 -2.54
N LYS A 95 12.06 -24.94 -3.53
CA LYS A 95 12.48 -24.73 -4.92
C LYS A 95 12.06 -23.36 -5.40
N THR A 96 13.02 -22.54 -5.79
CA THR A 96 12.80 -21.17 -6.27
C THR A 96 13.40 -20.96 -7.65
N ILE A 97 12.87 -19.97 -8.37
CA ILE A 97 13.36 -19.54 -9.68
C ILE A 97 13.76 -18.07 -9.56
N TRP A 98 14.97 -17.73 -9.99
CA TRP A 98 15.42 -16.34 -10.07
C TRP A 98 14.75 -15.64 -11.25
N GLU A 99 14.14 -14.48 -11.01
CA GLU A 99 13.51 -13.63 -12.02
C GLU A 99 12.69 -14.43 -13.07
N PRO A 100 11.64 -15.18 -12.66
CA PRO A 100 10.89 -15.99 -13.61
C PRO A 100 10.21 -15.10 -14.67
N ASN A 101 10.28 -15.54 -15.93
CA ASN A 101 9.70 -14.83 -17.06
C ASN A 101 8.20 -14.56 -16.83
N ASN A 102 7.74 -13.37 -17.22
CA ASN A 102 6.33 -12.93 -17.11
C ASN A 102 5.76 -12.86 -15.68
N LYS A 103 6.61 -12.71 -14.67
CA LYS A 103 6.21 -12.51 -13.28
C LYS A 103 6.59 -11.11 -12.79
N ALA A 104 5.95 -10.68 -11.72
CA ALA A 104 6.19 -9.36 -11.13
C ALA A 104 7.51 -9.25 -10.34
N THR A 105 8.18 -10.39 -10.12
CA THR A 105 9.41 -10.44 -9.33
C THR A 105 10.60 -9.98 -10.16
N HIS A 106 11.25 -8.90 -9.72
CA HIS A 106 12.49 -8.37 -10.28
C HIS A 106 13.58 -8.41 -9.23
N LYS A 107 14.79 -8.87 -9.63
CA LYS A 107 15.95 -9.01 -8.74
C LYS A 107 15.64 -9.82 -7.48
N GLY A 108 14.93 -10.92 -7.63
CA GLY A 108 14.53 -11.77 -6.53
C GLY A 108 14.14 -13.19 -6.97
N PHE A 109 14.01 -14.05 -5.98
CA PHE A 109 13.52 -15.41 -6.15
C PHE A 109 12.01 -15.48 -5.97
N GLN A 110 11.39 -16.38 -6.70
CA GLN A 110 9.98 -16.72 -6.54
C GLN A 110 9.84 -18.22 -6.43
N THR A 111 8.96 -18.70 -5.54
CA THR A 111 8.61 -20.11 -5.46
C THR A 111 7.96 -20.55 -6.75
N SER A 112 8.31 -21.75 -7.24
CA SER A 112 7.62 -22.33 -8.38
C SER A 112 6.20 -22.70 -7.95
N PRO A 113 5.16 -22.34 -8.70
CA PRO A 113 3.87 -22.99 -8.54
C PRO A 113 4.06 -24.44 -9.03
N ASP A 114 3.75 -25.39 -8.18
CA ASP A 114 3.65 -26.81 -8.56
C ASP A 114 2.48 -27.01 -9.52
#